data_486f2754f9f6ae9399d380593a9fb616
#
_entry.id   486f2754f9f6ae9399d380593a9fb616
#
_cell.length_a   1.000
_cell.length_b   1.000
_cell.length_c   1.000
_cell.angle_alpha   90.00
_cell.angle_beta   90.00
_cell.angle_gamma   90.00
#
_symmetry.space_group_name_H-M   'P 1'
#
loop_
_entity.id
_entity.type
_entity.pdbx_description
1 polymer ?
#
loop_
_entity_poly.entity_id
_entity_poly.type
_entity_poly.pdbx_seq_one_letter_code
_entity_poly.pdbx_strand_id
1 'polypeptide(L)'
;MIKTGNPIISIYTEMTPNPETMKFVVNKLLYPNKSIDFPDAASTTPSPLAAELFTFPFIRGVFICSNFVTLTKTNDTDWADVIPTIKQFLKEYLEDNRAVINEEEIVTTPVFSGDESDVVQRIKELLENYVKPAVEMDGGAIQFKDYHEGVVTVMLQGSCSGCPSSMITLKAGIEGMMKRMIPEVKEVVAEAE
;
A
#
# COMPACT_ATOMS: atom_id res chain seq x y z
N MET A 1 10.78 38.59 -7.88
CA MET A 1 10.12 37.27 -7.90
C MET A 1 11.18 36.24 -7.53
N ILE A 2 11.14 35.70 -6.34
CA ILE A 2 12.01 34.60 -5.92
C ILE A 2 11.48 33.37 -6.64
N LYS A 3 12.24 32.80 -7.59
CA LYS A 3 11.96 31.46 -8.13
C LYS A 3 12.07 30.50 -6.94
N THR A 4 10.95 30.02 -6.43
CA THR A 4 10.93 28.88 -5.53
C THR A 4 11.57 27.73 -6.31
N GLY A 5 12.80 27.37 -5.94
CA GLY A 5 13.50 26.25 -6.54
C GLY A 5 12.64 25.00 -6.41
N ASN A 6 12.63 24.15 -7.43
CA ASN A 6 11.99 22.84 -7.35
C ASN A 6 12.49 22.11 -6.09
N PRO A 7 11.62 21.45 -5.31
CA PRO A 7 12.04 20.73 -4.14
C PRO A 7 13.05 19.65 -4.54
N ILE A 8 14.16 19.56 -3.82
CA ILE A 8 15.15 18.50 -4.04
C ILE A 8 14.48 17.18 -3.64
N ILE A 9 14.20 16.32 -4.61
CA ILE A 9 13.62 15.01 -4.40
C ILE A 9 14.73 14.00 -4.15
N SER A 10 14.64 13.32 -3.02
CA SER A 10 15.52 12.21 -2.64
C SER A 10 14.71 10.92 -2.59
N ILE A 11 15.24 9.86 -3.21
CA ILE A 11 14.58 8.55 -3.27
C ILE A 11 15.56 7.48 -2.85
N TYR A 12 15.17 6.66 -1.90
CA TYR A 12 15.89 5.45 -1.54
C TYR A 12 14.98 4.23 -1.65
N THR A 13 15.58 3.05 -1.70
CA THR A 13 14.86 1.78 -1.85
C THR A 13 14.97 0.96 -0.60
N GLU A 14 13.89 0.29 -0.23
CA GLU A 14 13.83 -0.70 0.84
C GLU A 14 13.33 -2.03 0.27
N MET A 15 14.01 -3.11 0.65
CA MET A 15 13.57 -4.46 0.32
C MET A 15 12.30 -4.78 1.11
N THR A 16 11.41 -5.53 0.50
CA THR A 16 10.21 -6.03 1.14
C THR A 16 10.33 -7.54 1.38
N PRO A 17 9.49 -8.15 2.22
CA PRO A 17 9.46 -9.61 2.38
C PRO A 17 9.08 -10.36 1.10
N ASN A 18 8.42 -9.68 0.16
CA ASN A 18 8.08 -10.23 -1.14
C ASN A 18 9.18 -9.89 -2.16
N PRO A 19 9.95 -10.85 -2.70
CA PRO A 19 11.06 -10.59 -3.61
C PRO A 19 10.63 -10.01 -4.97
N GLU A 20 9.36 -10.12 -5.32
CA GLU A 20 8.81 -9.51 -6.53
C GLU A 20 8.52 -8.01 -6.36
N THR A 21 8.58 -7.49 -5.13
CA THR A 21 8.28 -6.10 -4.83
C THR A 21 9.48 -5.34 -4.30
N MET A 22 9.49 -4.02 -4.55
CA MET A 22 10.48 -3.08 -4.05
C MET A 22 9.80 -1.79 -3.63
N LYS A 23 10.14 -1.30 -2.44
CA LYS A 23 9.60 -0.06 -1.88
C LYS A 23 10.54 1.10 -2.21
N PHE A 24 10.01 2.14 -2.84
CA PHE A 24 10.70 3.39 -3.18
C PHE A 24 10.19 4.49 -2.26
N VAL A 25 11.02 4.90 -1.32
CA VAL A 25 10.66 5.92 -0.31
C VAL A 25 11.14 7.29 -0.77
N VAL A 26 10.27 8.27 -0.67
CA VAL A 26 10.50 9.64 -1.14
C VAL A 26 10.46 10.60 0.06
N ASN A 27 11.24 11.68 0.01
CA ASN A 27 11.21 12.76 1.01
C ASN A 27 10.03 13.74 0.81
N LYS A 28 8.98 13.33 0.11
CA LYS A 28 7.76 14.10 -0.16
C LYS A 28 6.54 13.22 0.09
N LEU A 29 5.49 13.78 0.71
CA LEU A 29 4.22 13.06 0.81
C LEU A 29 3.58 12.93 -0.58
N LEU A 30 3.23 11.70 -0.94
CA LEU A 30 2.59 11.35 -2.20
C LEU A 30 1.07 11.23 -2.03
N TYR A 31 0.63 10.53 -0.98
CA TYR A 31 -0.78 10.31 -0.67
C TYR A 31 -0.98 10.27 0.86
N PRO A 32 -1.15 11.44 1.52
CA PRO A 32 -1.15 11.54 2.98
C PRO A 32 -2.26 10.72 3.65
N ASN A 33 -1.88 9.86 4.61
CA ASN A 33 -2.78 9.03 5.42
C ASN A 33 -3.73 8.11 4.65
N LYS A 34 -3.44 7.87 3.38
CA LYS A 34 -4.23 7.02 2.49
C LYS A 34 -3.31 6.10 1.70
N SER A 35 -3.88 5.04 1.16
CA SER A 35 -3.22 4.12 0.24
C SER A 35 -4.13 3.78 -0.93
N ILE A 36 -3.53 3.42 -2.05
CA ILE A 36 -4.25 2.94 -3.21
C ILE A 36 -3.39 1.90 -3.93
N ASP A 37 -4.01 0.78 -4.30
CA ASP A 37 -3.37 -0.30 -5.07
C ASP A 37 -3.86 -0.30 -6.51
N PHE A 38 -2.95 -0.53 -7.41
CA PHE A 38 -3.19 -0.64 -8.85
C PHE A 38 -2.65 -1.99 -9.30
N PRO A 39 -3.49 -3.04 -9.31
CA PRO A 39 -3.08 -4.38 -9.70
C PRO A 39 -2.78 -4.52 -11.20
N ASP A 40 -3.27 -3.59 -12.00
CA ASP A 40 -3.07 -3.54 -13.45
C ASP A 40 -3.15 -2.11 -14.02
N ALA A 41 -2.81 -1.97 -15.29
CA ALA A 41 -2.85 -0.69 -15.99
C ALA A 41 -4.28 -0.13 -16.18
N ALA A 42 -5.30 -0.97 -16.19
CA ALA A 42 -6.69 -0.53 -16.37
C ALA A 42 -7.24 0.19 -15.13
N SER A 43 -6.68 -0.12 -13.95
CA SER A 43 -7.06 0.49 -12.67
C SER A 43 -6.47 1.88 -12.44
N THR A 44 -5.55 2.36 -13.28
CA THR A 44 -4.72 3.57 -13.05
C THR A 44 -5.42 4.91 -13.30
N THR A 45 -6.68 4.92 -13.70
CA THR A 45 -7.43 6.16 -14.00
C THR A 45 -7.22 7.28 -12.97
N PRO A 46 -7.29 7.02 -11.64
CA PRO A 46 -7.09 8.07 -10.66
C PRO A 46 -5.62 8.46 -10.40
N SER A 47 -4.64 7.80 -11.03
CA SER A 47 -3.23 8.08 -10.80
C SER A 47 -2.42 8.23 -12.09
N PRO A 48 -2.14 9.46 -12.53
CA PRO A 48 -1.23 9.69 -13.63
C PRO A 48 0.18 9.10 -13.40
N LEU A 49 0.65 9.10 -12.15
CA LEU A 49 1.93 8.48 -11.81
C LEU A 49 1.91 6.98 -12.03
N ALA A 50 0.86 6.28 -11.55
CA ALA A 50 0.72 4.84 -11.74
C ALA A 50 0.60 4.49 -13.22
N ALA A 51 -0.19 5.26 -14.00
CA ALA A 51 -0.34 5.06 -15.43
C ALA A 51 1.01 5.11 -16.17
N GLU A 52 1.88 6.07 -15.83
CA GLU A 52 3.22 6.15 -16.43
C GLU A 52 4.16 5.05 -15.93
N LEU A 53 4.07 4.63 -14.68
CA LEU A 53 4.85 3.50 -14.17
C LEU A 53 4.50 2.20 -14.91
N PHE A 54 3.24 1.97 -15.25
CA PHE A 54 2.84 0.81 -16.07
C PHE A 54 3.32 0.87 -17.53
N THR A 55 3.87 1.99 -18.01
CA THR A 55 4.54 2.01 -19.33
C THR A 55 5.86 1.24 -19.34
N PHE A 56 6.45 0.99 -18.17
CA PHE A 56 7.61 0.12 -18.06
C PHE A 56 7.18 -1.35 -18.19
N PRO A 57 7.68 -2.11 -19.16
CA PRO A 57 7.20 -3.46 -19.47
C PRO A 57 7.45 -4.48 -18.36
N PHE A 58 8.32 -4.14 -17.41
CA PHE A 58 8.66 -4.98 -16.26
C PHE A 58 7.81 -4.66 -15.01
N ILE A 59 6.94 -3.66 -15.03
CA ILE A 59 6.03 -3.33 -13.92
C ILE A 59 4.68 -3.99 -14.17
N ARG A 60 4.22 -4.75 -13.16
CA ARG A 60 2.91 -5.42 -13.17
C ARG A 60 1.99 -5.02 -12.03
N GLY A 61 2.47 -4.19 -11.09
CA GLY A 61 1.67 -3.66 -9.98
C GLY A 61 2.30 -2.41 -9.39
N VAL A 62 1.46 -1.47 -8.97
CA VAL A 62 1.86 -0.19 -8.37
C VAL A 62 1.01 0.04 -7.13
N PHE A 63 1.63 0.23 -5.99
CA PHE A 63 0.97 0.60 -4.75
C PHE A 63 1.53 1.94 -4.26
N ILE A 64 0.67 2.90 -3.96
CA ILE A 64 1.05 4.24 -3.49
C ILE A 64 0.48 4.46 -2.10
N CYS A 65 1.33 4.84 -1.16
CA CYS A 65 0.95 5.08 0.22
C CYS A 65 1.85 6.16 0.84
N SER A 66 1.26 7.06 1.62
CA SER A 66 1.98 8.05 2.40
C SER A 66 3.11 8.75 1.60
N ASN A 67 4.37 8.38 1.81
CA ASN A 67 5.56 8.93 1.15
C ASN A 67 6.36 7.88 0.36
N PHE A 68 5.74 6.77 -0.02
CA PHE A 68 6.42 5.72 -0.78
C PHE A 68 5.54 5.12 -1.88
N VAL A 69 6.22 4.50 -2.83
CA VAL A 69 5.61 3.68 -3.88
C VAL A 69 6.22 2.29 -3.78
N THR A 70 5.39 1.26 -3.70
CA THR A 70 5.83 -0.13 -3.85
C THR A 70 5.49 -0.61 -5.25
N LEU A 71 6.49 -1.11 -5.94
CA LEU A 71 6.33 -1.64 -7.30
C LEU A 71 6.46 -3.15 -7.28
N THR A 72 5.62 -3.81 -8.05
CA THR A 72 5.71 -5.25 -8.31
C THR A 72 6.24 -5.45 -9.72
N LYS A 73 7.32 -6.22 -9.85
CA LYS A 73 7.94 -6.52 -11.15
C LYS A 73 7.49 -7.86 -11.73
N THR A 74 7.78 -8.06 -13.00
CA THR A 74 7.69 -9.37 -13.66
C THR A 74 8.83 -10.29 -13.22
N ASN A 75 8.63 -11.61 -13.36
CA ASN A 75 9.59 -12.60 -12.83
C ASN A 75 10.92 -12.67 -13.61
N ASP A 76 10.93 -12.18 -14.83
CA ASP A 76 12.07 -12.20 -15.75
C ASP A 76 13.01 -10.98 -15.61
N THR A 77 12.75 -10.10 -14.66
CA THR A 77 13.51 -8.86 -14.45
C THR A 77 14.24 -8.90 -13.10
N ASP A 78 15.46 -8.38 -13.04
CA ASP A 78 16.19 -8.17 -11.78
C ASP A 78 16.02 -6.71 -11.31
N TRP A 79 15.82 -6.53 -10.00
CA TRP A 79 15.71 -5.20 -9.40
C TRP A 79 16.99 -4.38 -9.59
N ALA A 80 18.17 -5.01 -9.56
CA ALA A 80 19.44 -4.33 -9.73
C ALA A 80 19.54 -3.57 -11.06
N ASP A 81 18.92 -4.12 -12.12
CA ASP A 81 18.95 -3.54 -13.45
C ASP A 81 18.00 -2.36 -13.62
N VAL A 82 16.87 -2.37 -12.91
CA VAL A 82 15.76 -1.42 -13.14
C VAL A 82 15.62 -0.32 -12.08
N ILE A 83 16.14 -0.53 -10.86
CA ILE A 83 16.11 0.46 -9.78
C ILE A 83 16.64 1.85 -10.22
N PRO A 84 17.80 1.96 -10.90
CA PRO A 84 18.30 3.26 -11.32
C PRO A 84 17.33 4.01 -12.24
N THR A 85 16.73 3.30 -13.20
CA THR A 85 15.76 3.85 -14.14
C THR A 85 14.50 4.35 -13.44
N ILE A 86 13.96 3.55 -12.54
CA ILE A 86 12.76 3.91 -11.76
C ILE A 86 13.04 5.11 -10.85
N LYS A 87 14.18 5.12 -10.15
CA LYS A 87 14.56 6.26 -9.28
C LYS A 87 14.69 7.55 -10.07
N GLN A 88 15.31 7.50 -11.24
CA GLN A 88 15.43 8.65 -12.11
C GLN A 88 14.06 9.15 -12.59
N PHE A 89 13.20 8.24 -13.05
CA PHE A 89 11.84 8.56 -13.47
C PHE A 89 11.03 9.22 -12.34
N LEU A 90 10.99 8.59 -11.16
CA LEU A 90 10.25 9.11 -10.00
C LEU A 90 10.77 10.48 -9.57
N LYS A 91 12.10 10.67 -9.60
CA LYS A 91 12.72 11.94 -9.26
C LYS A 91 12.27 13.04 -10.20
N GLU A 92 12.41 12.86 -11.51
CA GLU A 92 12.00 13.82 -12.53
C GLU A 92 10.50 14.13 -12.44
N TYR A 93 9.67 13.07 -12.31
CA TYR A 93 8.23 13.21 -12.19
C TYR A 93 7.81 14.09 -11.00
N LEU A 94 8.44 13.90 -9.86
CA LEU A 94 8.11 14.60 -8.61
C LEU A 94 8.76 16.00 -8.52
N GLU A 95 9.90 16.22 -9.14
CA GLU A 95 10.52 17.53 -9.28
C GLU A 95 9.69 18.46 -10.17
N ASP A 96 9.03 17.91 -11.18
CA ASP A 96 8.10 18.64 -12.04
C ASP A 96 6.74 18.94 -11.37
N ASN A 97 6.55 18.52 -10.12
CA ASN A 97 5.30 18.67 -9.36
C ASN A 97 4.04 18.15 -10.09
N ARG A 98 4.19 17.09 -10.85
CA ARG A 98 3.08 16.45 -11.56
C ARG A 98 2.15 15.75 -10.57
N ALA A 99 0.88 15.62 -10.94
CA ALA A 99 -0.14 15.00 -10.11
C ALA A 99 0.17 13.52 -9.86
N VAL A 100 0.14 13.12 -8.59
CA VAL A 100 0.33 11.71 -8.18
C VAL A 100 -1.01 10.99 -8.19
N ILE A 101 -2.01 11.59 -7.57
CA ILE A 101 -3.38 11.07 -7.47
C ILE A 101 -4.36 12.20 -7.80
N ASN A 102 -5.37 11.91 -8.61
CA ASN A 102 -6.52 12.76 -8.86
C ASN A 102 -7.68 12.26 -7.99
N GLU A 103 -7.85 12.82 -6.81
CA GLU A 103 -8.86 12.36 -5.83
C GLU A 103 -10.30 12.43 -6.38
N GLU A 104 -10.57 13.31 -7.34
CA GLU A 104 -11.89 13.45 -7.97
C GLU A 104 -12.30 12.22 -8.81
N GLU A 105 -11.32 11.42 -9.24
CA GLU A 105 -11.52 10.21 -10.06
C GLU A 105 -11.55 8.93 -9.22
N ILE A 106 -11.38 9.02 -7.90
CA ILE A 106 -11.47 7.88 -7.01
C ILE A 106 -12.94 7.56 -6.76
N VAL A 107 -13.40 6.44 -7.31
CA VAL A 107 -14.70 5.87 -6.95
C VAL A 107 -14.56 5.29 -5.54
N THR A 108 -14.90 6.08 -4.52
CA THR A 108 -14.99 5.58 -3.15
C THR A 108 -16.18 4.63 -3.07
N THR A 109 -15.92 3.33 -3.04
CA THR A 109 -16.90 2.38 -2.52
C THR A 109 -17.19 2.77 -1.07
N PRO A 110 -18.46 2.97 -0.66
CA PRO A 110 -18.76 3.38 0.70
C PRO A 110 -18.17 2.37 1.68
N VAL A 111 -17.21 2.81 2.48
CA VAL A 111 -16.79 2.07 3.66
C VAL A 111 -18.03 1.94 4.55
N PHE A 112 -18.41 0.73 4.84
CA PHE A 112 -19.57 0.30 5.59
C PHE A 112 -19.89 1.27 6.76
N SER A 113 -21.00 1.98 6.70
CA SER A 113 -21.60 2.69 7.83
C SER A 113 -22.60 1.76 8.53
N GLY A 114 -22.08 0.65 9.07
CA GLY A 114 -22.81 -0.15 10.03
C GLY A 114 -22.61 0.43 11.44
N ASP A 115 -23.56 0.23 12.33
CA ASP A 115 -23.41 0.55 13.75
C ASP A 115 -22.07 0.05 14.25
N GLU A 116 -21.16 0.98 14.59
CA GLU A 116 -19.84 0.63 15.11
C GLU A 116 -20.02 0.05 16.52
N SER A 117 -20.13 -1.27 16.60
CA SER A 117 -20.09 -1.93 17.89
C SER A 117 -18.74 -1.63 18.57
N ASP A 118 -18.72 -1.57 19.89
CA ASP A 118 -17.50 -1.37 20.69
C ASP A 118 -16.36 -2.32 20.25
N VAL A 119 -16.70 -3.55 19.85
CA VAL A 119 -15.77 -4.54 19.31
C VAL A 119 -15.14 -4.09 17.99
N VAL A 120 -15.92 -3.56 17.06
CA VAL A 120 -15.41 -3.08 15.76
C VAL A 120 -14.49 -1.89 15.94
N GLN A 121 -14.81 -0.98 16.85
CA GLN A 121 -13.95 0.16 17.15
C GLN A 121 -12.60 -0.30 17.71
N ARG A 122 -12.60 -1.24 18.66
CA ARG A 122 -11.37 -1.83 19.23
C ARG A 122 -10.54 -2.57 18.18
N ILE A 123 -11.17 -3.27 17.23
CA ILE A 123 -10.49 -3.92 16.09
C ILE A 123 -9.80 -2.89 15.23
N LYS A 124 -10.50 -1.81 14.84
CA LYS A 124 -9.94 -0.72 14.03
C LYS A 124 -8.76 -0.03 14.72
N GLU A 125 -8.90 0.29 16.02
CA GLU A 125 -7.82 0.90 16.81
C GLU A 125 -6.59 -0.02 16.90
N LEU A 126 -6.78 -1.32 17.06
CA LEU A 126 -5.69 -2.30 17.09
C LEU A 126 -4.97 -2.37 15.75
N LEU A 127 -5.73 -2.44 14.65
CA LEU A 127 -5.16 -2.44 13.30
C LEU A 127 -4.36 -1.17 13.05
N GLU A 128 -4.90 0.01 13.37
CA GLU A 128 -4.26 1.29 13.11
C GLU A 128 -2.98 1.49 13.94
N ASN A 129 -3.02 1.12 15.22
CA ASN A 129 -1.92 1.41 16.14
C ASN A 129 -0.78 0.38 16.11
N TYR A 130 -1.08 -0.88 15.81
CA TYR A 130 -0.10 -1.98 15.95
C TYR A 130 0.19 -2.71 14.64
N VAL A 131 -0.79 -2.88 13.77
CA VAL A 131 -0.62 -3.68 12.55
C VAL A 131 -0.19 -2.82 11.38
N LYS A 132 -0.87 -1.71 11.15
CA LYS A 132 -0.63 -0.82 10.02
C LYS A 132 0.82 -0.32 9.93
N PRO A 133 1.47 0.14 11.03
CA PRO A 133 2.86 0.57 10.95
C PRO A 133 3.81 -0.55 10.49
N ALA A 134 3.59 -1.79 10.94
CA ALA A 134 4.41 -2.92 10.55
C ALA A 134 4.21 -3.29 9.07
N VAL A 135 2.96 -3.28 8.60
CA VAL A 135 2.62 -3.57 7.20
C VAL A 135 3.15 -2.49 6.26
N GLU A 136 3.11 -1.22 6.67
CA GLU A 136 3.68 -0.10 5.90
C GLU A 136 5.22 -0.16 5.84
N MET A 137 5.87 -0.64 6.89
CA MET A 137 7.33 -0.91 6.85
C MET A 137 7.66 -1.94 5.77
N ASP A 138 6.84 -2.97 5.63
CA ASP A 138 6.99 -4.02 4.62
C ASP A 138 6.52 -3.60 3.21
N GLY A 139 6.09 -2.35 3.04
CA GLY A 139 5.69 -1.79 1.74
C GLY A 139 4.29 -2.14 1.29
N GLY A 140 3.40 -2.49 2.23
CA GLY A 140 1.99 -2.74 1.98
C GLY A 140 1.07 -1.87 2.82
N ALA A 141 -0.22 -2.17 2.78
CA ALA A 141 -1.22 -1.63 3.68
C ALA A 141 -2.22 -2.69 4.11
N ILE A 142 -2.90 -2.42 5.21
CA ILE A 142 -3.99 -3.23 5.73
C ILE A 142 -5.19 -2.34 6.01
N GLN A 143 -6.38 -2.80 5.63
CA GLN A 143 -7.63 -2.12 5.90
C GLN A 143 -8.62 -3.08 6.56
N PHE A 144 -9.40 -2.57 7.51
CA PHE A 144 -10.56 -3.30 8.03
C PHE A 144 -11.64 -3.35 6.96
N LYS A 145 -12.17 -4.54 6.71
CA LYS A 145 -13.27 -4.75 5.75
C LYS A 145 -14.60 -5.06 6.44
N ASP A 146 -14.62 -6.07 7.32
CA ASP A 146 -15.85 -6.50 7.98
C ASP A 146 -15.57 -7.22 9.29
N TYR A 147 -16.61 -7.30 10.14
CA TYR A 147 -16.63 -8.13 11.34
C TYR A 147 -18.01 -8.78 11.50
N HIS A 148 -18.04 -10.10 11.48
CA HIS A 148 -19.28 -10.87 11.64
C HIS A 148 -19.05 -12.14 12.48
N GLU A 149 -19.84 -12.34 13.53
CA GLU A 149 -19.82 -13.52 14.41
C GLU A 149 -18.46 -13.95 14.97
N GLY A 150 -17.55 -12.99 15.17
CA GLY A 150 -16.20 -13.23 15.65
C GLY A 150 -15.16 -13.37 14.54
N VAL A 151 -15.55 -13.30 13.27
CA VAL A 151 -14.65 -13.31 12.12
C VAL A 151 -14.36 -11.88 11.70
N VAL A 152 -13.08 -11.51 11.70
CA VAL A 152 -12.59 -10.21 11.20
C VAL A 152 -12.06 -10.41 9.79
N THR A 153 -12.59 -9.67 8.84
CA THR A 153 -12.07 -9.63 7.48
C THR A 153 -11.23 -8.38 7.28
N VAL A 154 -10.01 -8.57 6.82
CA VAL A 154 -9.07 -7.48 6.49
C VAL A 154 -8.66 -7.58 5.03
N MET A 155 -8.41 -6.42 4.40
CA MET A 155 -7.90 -6.29 3.04
C MET A 155 -6.41 -5.99 3.11
N LEU A 156 -5.59 -6.76 2.41
CA LEU A 156 -4.16 -6.53 2.26
C LEU A 156 -3.84 -5.97 0.88
N GLN A 157 -2.97 -4.97 0.84
CA GLN A 157 -2.57 -4.26 -0.38
C GLN A 157 -1.04 -4.18 -0.50
N GLY A 158 -0.55 -3.90 -1.70
CA GLY A 158 0.87 -3.72 -1.98
C GLY A 158 1.69 -5.00 -1.85
N SER A 159 2.86 -4.93 -1.21
CA SER A 159 3.76 -6.10 -1.06
C SER A 159 3.13 -7.30 -0.35
N CYS A 160 2.10 -7.05 0.47
CA CYS A 160 1.45 -8.08 1.29
C CYS A 160 0.38 -8.86 0.52
N SER A 161 -0.15 -8.33 -0.59
CA SER A 161 -1.21 -8.97 -1.38
C SER A 161 -0.73 -10.11 -2.29
N GLY A 162 0.53 -10.08 -2.71
CA GLY A 162 1.05 -10.97 -3.76
C GLY A 162 1.85 -12.18 -3.29
N CYS A 163 2.13 -12.34 -1.99
CA CYS A 163 2.99 -13.42 -1.50
C CYS A 163 2.23 -14.38 -0.55
N PRO A 164 1.92 -15.62 -0.96
CA PRO A 164 1.17 -16.56 -0.11
C PRO A 164 1.82 -16.82 1.26
N SER A 165 3.13 -16.89 1.34
CA SER A 165 3.86 -17.13 2.59
C SER A 165 3.79 -15.93 3.54
N SER A 166 3.89 -14.71 3.01
CA SER A 166 3.75 -13.49 3.81
C SER A 166 2.32 -13.33 4.33
N MET A 167 1.32 -13.62 3.51
CA MET A 167 -0.09 -13.58 3.91
C MET A 167 -0.40 -14.54 5.06
N ILE A 168 0.11 -15.78 5.01
CA ILE A 168 -0.13 -16.78 6.07
C ILE A 168 0.51 -16.32 7.38
N THR A 169 1.75 -15.85 7.34
CA THR A 169 2.48 -15.42 8.54
C THR A 169 1.86 -14.17 9.15
N LEU A 170 1.53 -13.19 8.31
CA LEU A 170 0.89 -11.94 8.75
C LEU A 170 -0.51 -12.20 9.33
N LYS A 171 -1.33 -12.99 8.64
CA LYS A 171 -2.65 -13.41 9.13
C LYS A 171 -2.55 -14.06 10.50
N ALA A 172 -1.65 -15.04 10.68
CA ALA A 172 -1.48 -15.74 11.95
C ALA A 172 -1.04 -14.81 13.09
N GLY A 173 -0.14 -13.86 12.78
CA GLY A 173 0.32 -12.84 13.73
C GLY A 173 -0.82 -11.92 14.18
N ILE A 174 -1.59 -11.39 13.22
CA ILE A 174 -2.75 -10.52 13.46
C ILE A 174 -3.81 -11.26 14.26
N GLU A 175 -4.17 -12.47 13.86
CA GLU A 175 -5.15 -13.29 14.55
C GLU A 175 -4.73 -13.58 15.99
N GLY A 176 -3.48 -13.98 16.22
CA GLY A 176 -2.96 -14.24 17.54
C GLY A 176 -2.96 -13.00 18.45
N MET A 177 -2.72 -11.82 17.90
CA MET A 177 -2.77 -10.54 18.62
C MET A 177 -4.23 -10.18 18.94
N MET A 178 -5.13 -10.24 17.95
CA MET A 178 -6.53 -9.90 18.11
C MET A 178 -7.22 -10.78 19.15
N LYS A 179 -7.03 -12.09 19.09
CA LYS A 179 -7.61 -13.05 20.08
C LYS A 179 -7.17 -12.77 21.51
N ARG A 180 -5.96 -12.25 21.71
CA ARG A 180 -5.47 -11.90 23.06
C ARG A 180 -6.06 -10.59 23.58
N MET A 181 -6.26 -9.61 22.70
CA MET A 181 -6.70 -8.27 23.09
C MET A 181 -8.22 -8.08 22.99
N ILE A 182 -8.87 -8.86 22.14
CA ILE A 182 -10.31 -8.81 21.85
C ILE A 182 -10.86 -10.24 21.87
N PRO A 183 -11.32 -10.73 23.03
CA PRO A 183 -11.77 -12.12 23.19
C PRO A 183 -12.93 -12.53 22.28
N GLU A 184 -13.66 -11.56 21.78
CA GLU A 184 -14.78 -11.74 20.84
C GLU A 184 -14.30 -12.19 19.44
N VAL A 185 -13.01 -11.97 19.11
CA VAL A 185 -12.43 -12.38 17.83
C VAL A 185 -12.05 -13.85 17.86
N LYS A 186 -12.60 -14.63 16.95
CA LYS A 186 -12.37 -16.07 16.78
C LYS A 186 -11.44 -16.39 15.64
N GLU A 187 -11.50 -15.60 14.56
CA GLU A 187 -10.74 -15.82 13.34
C GLU A 187 -10.46 -14.48 12.62
N VAL A 188 -9.33 -14.42 11.90
CA VAL A 188 -9.03 -13.34 10.97
C VAL A 188 -8.94 -13.91 9.56
N VAL A 189 -9.65 -13.31 8.62
CA VAL A 189 -9.58 -13.62 7.19
C VAL A 189 -8.87 -12.48 6.50
N ALA A 190 -7.82 -12.78 5.76
CA ALA A 190 -7.10 -11.82 4.94
C ALA A 190 -7.46 -12.01 3.47
N GLU A 191 -7.93 -10.96 2.83
CA GLU A 191 -8.20 -10.91 1.40
C GLU A 191 -7.14 -10.03 0.73
N ALA A 192 -6.76 -10.38 -0.50
CA ALA A 192 -5.93 -9.54 -1.37
C ALA A 192 -6.84 -8.77 -2.33
N GLU A 193 -6.50 -7.53 -2.60
CA GLU A 193 -7.17 -6.71 -3.62
C GLU A 193 -6.70 -7.11 -5.03
#